data_b03bec34bf2581df434d7d5d815faa80
#
_entry.id   b03bec34bf2581df434d7d5d815faa80
#
_cell.length_a   1.000
_cell.length_b   1.000
_cell.length_c   1.000
_cell.angle_alpha   90.00
_cell.angle_beta   90.00
_cell.angle_gamma   90.00
#
_symmetry.space_group_name_H-M   'P 1'
#
loop_
_entity.id
_entity.type
_entity.pdbx_description
1 polymer ?
#
loop_
_entity_poly.entity_id
_entity_poly.type
_entity_poly.pdbx_seq_one_letter_code
_entity_poly.pdbx_strand_id
1 'polypeptide(L)'
;DKPLLDVMNTGIPSPVVAGEIKTLEDYNREVLKGFYSVFKLADRHLQFVLLTGVTKFSQTSVFSGFNQPDDISYDGRYDGLCGITKEELLSVFKEQIKELGESNGMTEEETIEKLKRKYDGYHFSKRLNDVFNPFSILNCFSKNDFQNYWFSTGTPTYLVRLLADS
;
A
#
# COMPACT_ATOMS: atom_id res chain seq x y z
N ASP A 1 -8.32 -2.93 -4.40
CA ASP A 1 -8.17 -1.88 -5.44
C ASP A 1 -7.73 -2.44 -6.79
N LYS A 2 -6.96 -3.52 -6.85
CA LYS A 2 -6.48 -4.12 -8.10
C LYS A 2 -7.57 -4.33 -9.16
N PRO A 3 -8.77 -4.85 -8.86
CA PRO A 3 -9.83 -5.01 -9.87
C PRO A 3 -10.25 -3.70 -10.55
N LEU A 4 -10.04 -2.56 -9.91
CA LEU A 4 -10.27 -1.24 -10.51
C LEU A 4 -9.02 -0.73 -11.23
N LEU A 5 -7.86 -0.80 -10.59
CA LEU A 5 -6.61 -0.26 -11.12
C LEU A 5 -6.19 -0.90 -12.43
N ASP A 6 -6.40 -2.22 -12.57
CA ASP A 6 -6.01 -2.96 -13.78
C ASP A 6 -6.86 -2.59 -15.00
N VAL A 7 -8.08 -2.08 -14.81
CA VAL A 7 -9.02 -1.78 -15.87
C VAL A 7 -9.35 -0.28 -16.02
N MET A 8 -8.80 0.56 -15.15
CA MET A 8 -9.03 2.00 -15.19
C MET A 8 -8.60 2.58 -16.52
N ASN A 9 -9.48 3.38 -17.14
CA ASN A 9 -9.28 4.06 -18.43
C ASN A 9 -8.95 3.12 -19.61
N THR A 10 -9.19 1.81 -19.50
CA THR A 10 -8.90 0.86 -20.60
C THR A 10 -10.00 0.82 -21.66
N GLY A 11 -11.21 1.26 -21.33
CA GLY A 11 -12.37 1.14 -22.20
C GLY A 11 -12.83 -0.29 -22.47
N ILE A 12 -12.33 -1.30 -21.74
CA ILE A 12 -12.75 -2.71 -21.90
C ILE A 12 -14.24 -2.79 -21.65
N PRO A 13 -15.03 -3.39 -22.57
CA PRO A 13 -16.48 -3.51 -22.42
C PRO A 13 -16.87 -4.30 -21.17
N SER A 14 -17.98 -3.91 -20.55
CA SER A 14 -18.56 -4.65 -19.43
C SER A 14 -19.04 -6.04 -19.89
N PRO A 15 -18.89 -7.08 -19.05
CA PRO A 15 -19.50 -8.39 -19.30
C PRO A 15 -21.04 -8.35 -19.23
N VAL A 16 -21.58 -7.33 -18.57
CA VAL A 16 -23.04 -7.10 -18.46
C VAL A 16 -23.30 -5.64 -18.78
N VAL A 17 -24.14 -5.39 -19.76
CA VAL A 17 -24.60 -4.02 -20.09
C VAL A 17 -25.93 -3.78 -19.42
N ALA A 18 -25.94 -2.89 -18.41
CA ALA A 18 -27.15 -2.50 -17.69
C ALA A 18 -27.08 -1.01 -17.32
N GLY A 19 -27.96 -0.22 -17.90
CA GLY A 19 -28.02 1.22 -17.63
C GLY A 19 -26.72 1.94 -17.96
N GLU A 20 -26.07 2.52 -16.94
CA GLU A 20 -24.81 3.27 -17.08
C GLU A 20 -23.56 2.37 -17.08
N ILE A 21 -23.70 1.08 -16.79
CA ILE A 21 -22.58 0.13 -16.76
C ILE A 21 -22.20 -0.23 -18.20
N LYS A 22 -21.16 0.40 -18.72
CA LYS A 22 -20.66 0.21 -20.09
C LYS A 22 -19.29 -0.44 -20.14
N THR A 23 -18.45 -0.15 -19.19
CA THR A 23 -17.08 -0.64 -19.12
C THR A 23 -16.89 -1.67 -18.00
N LEU A 24 -15.83 -2.46 -18.09
CA LEU A 24 -15.43 -3.39 -17.03
C LEU A 24 -15.08 -2.63 -15.73
N GLU A 25 -14.60 -1.41 -15.86
CA GLU A 25 -14.37 -0.52 -14.71
C GLU A 25 -15.69 -0.19 -14.00
N ASP A 26 -16.74 0.21 -14.74
CA ASP A 26 -18.05 0.51 -14.15
C ASP A 26 -18.63 -0.73 -13.46
N TYR A 27 -18.53 -1.88 -14.12
CA TYR A 27 -18.98 -3.15 -13.56
C TYR A 27 -18.25 -3.49 -12.24
N ASN A 28 -16.92 -3.39 -12.22
CA ASN A 28 -16.14 -3.66 -11.03
C ASN A 28 -16.44 -2.66 -9.90
N ARG A 29 -16.73 -1.39 -10.23
CA ARG A 29 -17.17 -0.38 -9.24
C ARG A 29 -18.49 -0.78 -8.58
N GLU A 30 -19.47 -1.20 -9.36
CA GLU A 30 -20.77 -1.61 -8.80
C GLU A 30 -20.66 -2.90 -7.98
N VAL A 31 -19.86 -3.86 -8.41
CA VAL A 31 -19.57 -5.07 -7.60
C VAL A 31 -18.94 -4.71 -6.25
N LEU A 32 -17.92 -3.84 -6.26
CA LEU A 32 -17.27 -3.41 -5.02
C LEU A 32 -18.20 -2.58 -4.13
N LYS A 33 -19.01 -1.71 -4.71
CA LYS A 33 -20.01 -0.94 -3.97
C LYS A 33 -21.03 -1.86 -3.31
N GLY A 34 -21.51 -2.89 -4.02
CA GLY A 34 -22.37 -3.94 -3.46
C GLY A 34 -21.68 -4.67 -2.30
N PHE A 35 -20.43 -5.05 -2.45
CA PHE A 35 -19.63 -5.70 -1.41
C PHE A 35 -19.49 -4.83 -0.18
N TYR A 36 -19.08 -3.56 -0.32
CA TYR A 36 -18.90 -2.66 0.81
C TYR A 36 -20.21 -2.28 1.50
N SER A 37 -21.34 -2.27 0.78
CA SER A 37 -22.64 -2.00 1.40
C SER A 37 -23.07 -3.08 2.39
N VAL A 38 -22.55 -4.31 2.26
CA VAL A 38 -22.81 -5.40 3.22
C VAL A 38 -22.26 -5.08 4.60
N PHE A 39 -21.16 -4.33 4.72
CA PHE A 39 -20.61 -3.95 6.03
C PHE A 39 -21.60 -3.12 6.85
N LYS A 40 -22.40 -2.27 6.19
CA LYS A 40 -23.47 -1.53 6.88
C LYS A 40 -24.56 -2.44 7.46
N LEU A 41 -24.92 -3.49 6.72
CA LEU A 41 -25.90 -4.46 7.17
C LEU A 41 -25.34 -5.38 8.28
N ALA A 42 -24.06 -5.65 8.23
CA ALA A 42 -23.34 -6.51 9.16
C ALA A 42 -22.81 -5.77 10.41
N ASP A 43 -23.02 -4.46 10.52
CA ASP A 43 -22.42 -3.60 11.55
C ASP A 43 -22.55 -4.18 12.97
N ARG A 44 -23.73 -4.71 13.32
CA ARG A 44 -24.00 -5.35 14.63
C ARG A 44 -23.14 -6.60 14.90
N HIS A 45 -22.50 -7.17 13.88
CA HIS A 45 -21.67 -8.37 13.97
C HIS A 45 -20.17 -8.06 13.83
N LEU A 46 -19.82 -6.83 13.50
CA LEU A 46 -18.45 -6.38 13.27
C LEU A 46 -17.95 -5.61 14.50
N GLN A 47 -16.83 -6.04 15.04
CA GLN A 47 -16.15 -5.30 16.12
C GLN A 47 -15.14 -4.28 15.58
N PHE A 48 -14.53 -4.56 14.46
CA PHE A 48 -13.52 -3.70 13.85
C PHE A 48 -13.38 -4.01 12.36
N VAL A 49 -13.21 -2.99 11.56
CA VAL A 49 -12.91 -3.11 10.12
C VAL A 49 -11.77 -2.16 9.77
N LEU A 50 -10.70 -2.69 9.21
CA LEU A 50 -9.60 -1.93 8.65
C LEU A 50 -9.55 -2.15 7.15
N LEU A 51 -9.60 -1.06 6.38
CA LEU A 51 -9.42 -1.08 4.94
C LEU A 51 -8.05 -0.49 4.60
N THR A 52 -7.28 -1.21 3.79
CA THR A 52 -5.98 -0.74 3.28
C THR A 52 -5.89 -0.98 1.79
N GLY A 53 -5.12 -0.17 1.09
CA GLY A 53 -4.92 -0.29 -0.36
C GLY A 53 -3.74 0.55 -0.84
N VAL A 54 -3.37 0.36 -2.10
CA VAL A 54 -2.23 1.05 -2.73
C VAL A 54 -2.56 2.51 -3.02
N THR A 55 -3.83 2.80 -3.33
CA THR A 55 -4.29 4.16 -3.67
C THR A 55 -5.50 4.54 -2.85
N LYS A 56 -5.66 5.84 -2.65
CA LYS A 56 -6.81 6.40 -1.97
C LYS A 56 -7.97 6.52 -2.96
N PHE A 57 -8.97 5.65 -2.84
CA PHE A 57 -10.23 5.73 -3.59
C PHE A 57 -11.26 6.67 -2.96
N SER A 58 -10.83 7.69 -2.23
CA SER A 58 -11.72 8.60 -1.47
C SER A 58 -12.74 9.35 -2.32
N GLN A 59 -12.51 9.47 -3.62
CA GLN A 59 -13.40 10.17 -4.53
C GLN A 59 -14.36 9.25 -5.30
N THR A 60 -14.29 7.95 -5.06
CA THR A 60 -15.11 7.01 -5.80
C THR A 60 -16.36 6.65 -5.01
N SER A 61 -17.50 6.63 -5.69
CA SER A 61 -18.80 6.20 -5.17
C SER A 61 -18.83 4.78 -4.58
N VAL A 62 -17.71 4.05 -4.65
CA VAL A 62 -17.54 2.70 -4.13
C VAL A 62 -17.84 2.62 -2.64
N PHE A 63 -17.47 3.65 -1.87
CA PHE A 63 -17.71 3.71 -0.41
C PHE A 63 -19.00 4.43 -0.01
N SER A 64 -19.80 4.88 -0.97
CA SER A 64 -21.04 5.62 -0.67
C SER A 64 -22.07 4.80 0.12
N GLY A 65 -21.98 3.48 0.09
CA GLY A 65 -22.80 2.56 0.88
C GLY A 65 -22.23 2.21 2.26
N PHE A 66 -21.01 2.65 2.54
CA PHE A 66 -20.32 2.37 3.80
C PHE A 66 -20.53 3.55 4.76
N ASN A 67 -20.84 3.28 6.04
CA ASN A 67 -20.99 4.35 7.03
C ASN A 67 -19.62 5.00 7.27
N GLN A 68 -19.36 6.09 6.60
CA GLN A 68 -18.20 6.99 6.69
C GLN A 68 -17.02 6.38 7.47
N PRO A 69 -16.15 5.58 6.82
CA PRO A 69 -14.95 5.10 7.49
C PRO A 69 -14.10 6.30 7.93
N ASP A 70 -13.50 6.23 9.10
CA ASP A 70 -12.52 7.21 9.53
C ASP A 70 -11.27 7.08 8.65
N ASP A 71 -10.97 8.09 7.85
CA ASP A 71 -9.84 8.09 6.94
C ASP A 71 -8.56 8.51 7.69
N ILE A 72 -7.80 7.52 8.09
CA ILE A 72 -6.54 7.70 8.82
C ILE A 72 -5.29 7.79 7.93
N SER A 73 -5.44 7.84 6.60
CA SER A 73 -4.33 7.78 5.63
C SER A 73 -3.24 8.84 5.84
N TYR A 74 -3.62 10.01 6.35
CA TYR A 74 -2.68 11.11 6.63
C TYR A 74 -2.79 11.63 8.06
N ASP A 75 -3.33 10.84 8.96
CA ASP A 75 -3.42 11.19 10.37
C ASP A 75 -2.10 10.86 11.08
N GLY A 76 -1.46 11.89 11.61
CA GLY A 76 -0.18 11.76 12.31
C GLY A 76 -0.19 10.89 13.56
N ARG A 77 -1.37 10.42 14.01
CA ARG A 77 -1.49 9.42 15.10
C ARG A 77 -1.16 8.01 14.60
N TYR A 78 -1.23 7.79 13.29
CA TYR A 78 -1.11 6.47 12.65
C TYR A 78 -0.02 6.43 11.57
N ASP A 79 0.86 7.44 11.52
CA ASP A 79 1.87 7.58 10.46
C ASP A 79 2.90 6.44 10.42
N GLY A 80 3.11 5.73 11.52
CA GLY A 80 3.93 4.51 11.58
C GLY A 80 3.20 3.20 11.26
N LEU A 81 1.86 3.22 11.06
CA LEU A 81 1.06 2.00 10.98
C LEU A 81 1.40 1.09 9.79
N CYS A 82 1.74 1.69 8.65
CA CYS A 82 2.00 0.95 7.40
C CYS A 82 3.49 0.84 7.05
N GLY A 83 4.38 1.13 7.98
CA GLY A 83 5.82 1.08 7.78
C GLY A 83 6.56 0.49 8.97
N ILE A 84 7.89 0.39 8.86
CA ILE A 84 8.78 0.08 9.99
C ILE A 84 9.45 1.40 10.37
N THR A 85 9.29 1.83 11.61
CA THR A 85 9.97 3.03 12.09
C THR A 85 11.48 2.76 12.31
N LYS A 86 12.26 3.83 12.39
CA LYS A 86 13.70 3.69 12.65
C LYS A 86 13.97 3.03 14.01
N GLU A 87 13.17 3.36 15.01
CA GLU A 87 13.25 2.78 16.35
C GLU A 87 12.96 1.28 16.34
N GLU A 88 11.93 0.87 15.61
CA GLU A 88 11.59 -0.55 15.41
C GLU A 88 12.70 -1.27 14.64
N LEU A 89 13.21 -0.68 13.56
CA LEU A 89 14.31 -1.27 12.79
C LEU A 89 15.53 -1.56 13.68
N LEU A 90 15.95 -0.60 14.48
CA LEU A 90 17.14 -0.72 15.33
C LEU A 90 16.92 -1.62 16.56
N SER A 91 15.69 -1.71 17.07
CA SER A 91 15.39 -2.52 18.27
C SER A 91 15.04 -3.96 17.93
N VAL A 92 14.18 -4.16 16.91
CA VAL A 92 13.65 -5.48 16.57
C VAL A 92 14.57 -6.26 15.64
N PHE A 93 15.25 -5.58 14.70
CA PHE A 93 16.04 -6.21 13.64
C PHE A 93 17.56 -6.09 13.84
N LYS A 94 18.01 -5.90 15.07
CA LYS A 94 19.44 -5.71 15.38
C LYS A 94 20.32 -6.84 14.87
N GLU A 95 19.91 -8.10 15.09
CA GLU A 95 20.67 -9.26 14.65
C GLU A 95 20.71 -9.37 13.11
N GLN A 96 19.59 -9.07 12.45
CA GLN A 96 19.52 -9.07 10.98
C GLN A 96 20.38 -7.98 10.35
N ILE A 97 20.46 -6.81 10.98
CA ILE A 97 21.32 -5.70 10.53
C ILE A 97 22.78 -6.16 10.60
N LYS A 98 23.18 -6.79 11.70
CA LYS A 98 24.53 -7.32 11.89
C LYS A 98 24.87 -8.39 10.87
N GLU A 99 23.99 -9.39 10.69
CA GLU A 99 24.17 -10.46 9.70
C GLU A 99 24.28 -9.93 8.28
N LEU A 100 23.43 -8.97 7.92
CA LEU A 100 23.46 -8.30 6.62
C LEU A 100 24.77 -7.55 6.40
N GLY A 101 25.27 -6.85 7.44
CA GLY A 101 26.55 -6.14 7.39
C GLY A 101 27.72 -7.11 7.19
N GLU A 102 27.81 -8.17 7.97
CA GLU A 102 28.84 -9.19 7.87
C GLU A 102 28.85 -9.84 6.48
N SER A 103 27.67 -10.21 5.96
CA SER A 103 27.52 -10.83 4.62
C SER A 103 27.93 -9.92 3.48
N ASN A 104 27.89 -8.61 3.68
CA ASN A 104 28.22 -7.59 2.66
C ASN A 104 29.55 -6.87 2.93
N GLY A 105 30.30 -7.25 3.96
CA GLY A 105 31.59 -6.63 4.31
C GLY A 105 31.46 -5.18 4.80
N MET A 106 30.36 -4.86 5.50
CA MET A 106 30.03 -3.53 5.97
C MET A 106 29.92 -3.49 7.51
N THR A 107 30.19 -2.33 8.08
CA THR A 107 29.91 -2.09 9.48
C THR A 107 28.39 -1.97 9.72
N GLU A 108 27.98 -2.01 10.99
CA GLU A 108 26.55 -1.83 11.36
C GLU A 108 26.05 -0.44 10.93
N GLU A 109 26.85 0.62 11.14
CA GLU A 109 26.51 1.97 10.74
C GLU A 109 26.35 2.11 9.22
N GLU A 110 27.28 1.55 8.45
CA GLU A 110 27.20 1.55 6.98
C GLU A 110 25.97 0.79 6.48
N THR A 111 25.63 -0.31 7.15
CA THR A 111 24.45 -1.12 6.84
C THR A 111 23.17 -0.33 7.08
N ILE A 112 23.05 0.34 8.24
CA ILE A 112 21.89 1.18 8.58
C ILE A 112 21.74 2.33 7.58
N GLU A 113 22.83 3.04 7.26
CA GLU A 113 22.80 4.14 6.30
C GLU A 113 22.40 3.65 4.88
N LYS A 114 22.84 2.47 4.49
CA LYS A 114 22.46 1.87 3.20
C LYS A 114 21.00 1.44 3.18
N LEU A 115 20.48 0.86 4.27
CA LEU A 115 19.06 0.55 4.43
C LEU A 115 18.22 1.82 4.32
N LYS A 116 18.61 2.88 5.03
CA LYS A 116 17.95 4.18 4.99
C LYS A 116 17.91 4.74 3.58
N ARG A 117 19.03 4.89 2.94
CA ARG A 117 19.12 5.43 1.56
C ARG A 117 18.28 4.64 0.56
N LYS A 118 18.11 3.33 0.77
CA LYS A 118 17.50 2.44 -0.23
C LYS A 118 16.01 2.17 0.03
N TYR A 119 15.58 2.13 1.27
CA TYR A 119 14.25 1.64 1.65
C TYR A 119 13.45 2.57 2.56
N ASP A 120 14.04 3.70 2.96
CA ASP A 120 13.36 4.77 3.68
C ASP A 120 12.73 5.79 2.72
N GLY A 121 11.92 6.71 3.24
CA GLY A 121 11.34 7.82 2.46
C GLY A 121 9.84 7.70 2.22
N TYR A 122 9.17 6.73 2.85
CA TYR A 122 7.71 6.72 2.91
C TYR A 122 7.24 7.54 4.11
N HIS A 123 6.38 8.53 3.88
CA HIS A 123 5.75 9.29 4.98
C HIS A 123 4.25 9.41 4.74
N PHE A 124 3.51 9.16 5.79
CA PHE A 124 2.05 9.12 5.79
C PHE A 124 1.45 10.30 6.56
N SER A 125 2.26 11.28 6.97
CA SER A 125 1.77 12.46 7.66
C SER A 125 2.55 13.70 7.27
N LYS A 126 1.99 14.89 7.59
CA LYS A 126 2.70 16.16 7.45
C LYS A 126 3.88 16.33 8.42
N ARG A 127 4.00 15.45 9.41
CA ARG A 127 5.11 15.44 10.38
C ARG A 127 6.40 14.88 9.80
N LEU A 128 6.34 14.31 8.59
CA LEU A 128 7.48 13.75 7.88
C LEU A 128 8.23 12.68 8.71
N ASN A 129 7.50 11.86 9.47
CA ASN A 129 8.09 10.67 10.07
C ASN A 129 8.33 9.66 8.95
N ASP A 130 9.59 9.53 8.57
CA ASP A 130 9.99 8.56 7.56
C ASP A 130 9.87 7.14 8.11
N VAL A 131 9.32 6.26 7.29
CA VAL A 131 9.22 4.83 7.61
C VAL A 131 9.79 3.99 6.47
N PHE A 132 10.38 2.88 6.84
CA PHE A 132 10.91 1.90 5.89
C PHE A 132 9.79 1.07 5.29
N ASN A 133 9.93 0.73 4.00
CA ASN A 133 9.04 -0.20 3.36
C ASN A 133 9.21 -1.62 3.92
N PRO A 134 8.19 -2.21 4.60
CA PRO A 134 8.32 -3.50 5.27
C PRO A 134 8.67 -4.64 4.33
N PHE A 135 8.06 -4.66 3.14
CA PHE A 135 8.33 -5.70 2.14
C PHE A 135 9.80 -5.68 1.70
N SER A 136 10.34 -4.49 1.44
CA SER A 136 11.74 -4.34 1.01
C SER A 136 12.71 -4.72 2.13
N ILE A 137 12.48 -4.27 3.36
CA ILE A 137 13.32 -4.58 4.53
C ILE A 137 13.34 -6.09 4.80
N LEU A 138 12.17 -6.73 4.87
CA LEU A 138 12.08 -8.16 5.16
C LEU A 138 12.73 -9.02 4.08
N ASN A 139 12.59 -8.65 2.80
CA ASN A 139 13.28 -9.34 1.71
C ASN A 139 14.79 -9.11 1.74
N CYS A 140 15.25 -7.90 2.07
CA CYS A 140 16.67 -7.59 2.20
C CYS A 140 17.32 -8.46 3.28
N PHE A 141 16.71 -8.57 4.44
CA PHE A 141 17.19 -9.44 5.52
C PHE A 141 17.13 -10.92 5.15
N SER A 142 16.00 -11.38 4.59
CA SER A 142 15.84 -12.80 4.22
C SER A 142 16.84 -13.28 3.17
N LYS A 143 17.31 -12.39 2.30
CA LYS A 143 18.24 -12.71 1.19
C LYS A 143 19.68 -12.24 1.45
N ASN A 144 19.91 -11.56 2.55
CA ASN A 144 21.19 -10.92 2.89
C ASN A 144 21.77 -10.05 1.74
N ASP A 145 20.88 -9.38 1.00
CA ASP A 145 21.25 -8.61 -0.19
C ASP A 145 20.40 -7.34 -0.34
N PHE A 146 21.02 -6.29 -0.93
CA PHE A 146 20.39 -5.00 -1.19
C PHE A 146 19.89 -4.91 -2.62
N GLN A 147 18.62 -5.23 -2.88
CA GLN A 147 17.98 -5.13 -4.20
C GLN A 147 16.77 -4.21 -4.19
N ASN A 148 16.24 -3.87 -5.37
CA ASN A 148 15.03 -3.06 -5.52
C ASN A 148 13.77 -3.95 -5.46
N TYR A 149 13.51 -4.52 -4.30
CA TYR A 149 12.45 -5.52 -4.11
C TYR A 149 11.05 -5.03 -4.48
N TRP A 150 10.74 -3.78 -4.19
CA TRP A 150 9.43 -3.22 -4.48
C TRP A 150 9.14 -3.17 -5.99
N PHE A 151 10.15 -2.85 -6.80
CA PHE A 151 10.01 -2.81 -8.27
C PHE A 151 9.80 -4.19 -8.89
N SER A 152 10.29 -5.25 -8.27
CA SER A 152 10.19 -6.60 -8.84
C SER A 152 8.80 -7.23 -8.68
N THR A 153 7.97 -6.73 -7.76
CA THR A 153 6.65 -7.30 -7.45
C THR A 153 5.49 -6.36 -7.71
N GLY A 154 5.73 -5.06 -7.65
CA GLY A 154 4.76 -4.02 -7.95
C GLY A 154 5.12 -3.38 -9.27
N THR A 155 4.81 -4.02 -10.40
CA THR A 155 4.85 -3.28 -11.66
C THR A 155 3.94 -2.09 -11.48
N PRO A 156 4.44 -0.87 -11.49
CA PRO A 156 3.61 0.32 -11.28
C PRO A 156 2.82 0.61 -12.58
N THR A 157 2.14 -0.41 -13.11
CA THR A 157 1.34 -0.32 -14.33
C THR A 157 0.36 0.84 -14.23
N TYR A 158 -0.19 1.04 -13.03
CA TYR A 158 -1.03 2.19 -12.75
C TYR A 158 -0.27 3.52 -12.81
N LEU A 159 0.91 3.62 -12.18
CA LEU A 159 1.74 4.84 -12.22
C LEU A 159 2.25 5.13 -13.63
N VAL A 160 2.65 4.10 -14.36
CA VAL A 160 3.07 4.25 -15.77
C VAL A 160 1.92 4.77 -16.63
N ARG A 161 0.68 4.27 -16.42
CA ARG A 161 -0.51 4.77 -17.12
C ARG A 161 -0.82 6.21 -16.74
N LEU A 162 -0.82 6.56 -15.46
CA LEU A 162 -1.04 7.94 -15.01
C LEU A 162 -0.04 8.93 -15.63
N LEU A 163 1.22 8.52 -15.75
CA LEU A 163 2.26 9.35 -16.37
C LEU A 163 2.17 9.41 -17.89
N ALA A 164 1.57 8.40 -18.52
CA ALA A 164 1.35 8.38 -19.96
C ALA A 164 0.11 9.21 -20.38
N ASP A 165 -0.86 9.38 -19.48
CA ASP A 165 -2.09 10.14 -19.70
C ASP A 165 -1.98 11.61 -19.26
N SER A 166 -0.83 12.04 -18.71
CA SER A 166 -0.53 13.42 -18.29
C SER A 166 0.33 14.15 -19.33
#